data_c9ffe59784a48bc43dac1d0d5312ba4f
#
_entry.id   c9ffe59784a48bc43dac1d0d5312ba4f
#
_cell.length_a   1.000
_cell.length_b   1.000
_cell.length_c   1.000
_cell.angle_alpha   90.00
_cell.angle_beta   90.00
_cell.angle_gamma   90.00
#
_symmetry.space_group_name_H-M   'P 1'
#
loop_
_entity.id
_entity.type
_entity.pdbx_description
1 polymer ?
#
loop_
_entity_poly.entity_id
_entity_poly.type
_entity_poly.pdbx_seq_one_letter_code
_entity_poly.pdbx_strand_id
1 'polypeptide(L)' 'MEIDSLGDQGDGIGRVGPRYVLIVPETDVGERVSVRITETRDNVAFAEVVKRYDPGY' A
#
# COMPACT_ATOMS: atom_id res chain seq x y z
N MET A 1 -4.79 3.99 -4.60
CA MET A 1 -3.40 4.17 -4.15
C MET A 1 -2.44 3.42 -5.06
N GLU A 2 -1.33 4.00 -5.32
CA GLU A 2 -0.28 3.38 -6.12
C GLU A 2 0.85 2.93 -5.20
N ILE A 3 1.35 1.73 -5.45
CA ILE A 3 2.40 1.14 -4.60
C ILE A 3 3.76 1.61 -5.10
N ASP A 4 4.50 2.29 -4.22
CA ASP A 4 5.78 2.91 -4.60
C ASP A 4 6.95 1.96 -4.51
N SER A 5 6.96 1.08 -3.53
CA SER A 5 8.09 0.18 -3.31
C SER A 5 7.63 -1.05 -2.55
N LEU A 6 8.55 -1.97 -2.34
CA LEU A 6 8.30 -3.17 -1.55
C LEU A 6 9.16 -3.16 -0.31
N GLY A 7 8.58 -3.61 0.80
CA GLY A 7 9.31 -3.81 2.03
C GLY A 7 10.08 -5.11 2.02
N ASP A 8 10.77 -5.37 3.13
CA ASP A 8 11.65 -6.54 3.24
C ASP A 8 10.91 -7.86 3.12
N GLN A 9 9.65 -7.88 3.47
CA GLN A 9 8.85 -9.10 3.42
C GLN A 9 7.95 -9.17 2.21
N GLY A 10 8.14 -8.30 1.24
CA GLY A 10 7.33 -8.30 0.04
C GLY A 10 6.03 -7.54 0.17
N ASP A 11 5.84 -6.80 1.25
CA ASP A 11 4.66 -5.98 1.42
C ASP A 11 4.78 -4.71 0.58
N GLY A 12 3.69 -4.30 -0.05
CA GLY A 12 3.68 -3.06 -0.81
C GLY A 12 3.71 -1.86 0.12
N ILE A 13 4.42 -0.82 -0.30
CA ILE A 13 4.55 0.41 0.47
C ILE A 13 4.07 1.57 -0.37
N GLY A 14 3.09 2.30 0.15
CA GLY A 14 2.60 3.52 -0.46
C GLY A 14 2.78 4.69 0.48
N ARG A 15 3.03 5.86 -0.07
CA ARG A 15 3.21 7.06 0.72
C ARG A 15 1.96 7.91 0.66
N VAL A 16 1.50 8.37 1.82
CA VAL A 16 0.32 9.22 1.90
C VAL A 16 0.61 10.58 2.49
N GLY A 17 1.89 10.92 2.61
CA GLY A 17 2.32 12.21 3.12
C GLY A 17 3.81 12.21 3.30
N PRO A 18 4.39 13.35 3.71
CA PRO A 18 5.84 13.43 3.81
C PRO A 18 6.45 12.51 4.86
N ARG A 19 5.64 12.10 5.84
CA ARG A 19 6.15 11.24 6.91
C ARG A 19 5.23 10.07 7.22
N TYR A 20 4.28 9.79 6.35
CA TYR A 20 3.30 8.75 6.61
C TYR A 20 3.36 7.70 5.51
N VAL A 21 3.45 6.45 5.91
CA VAL A 21 3.64 5.34 5.00
C VAL A 21 2.55 4.31 5.25
N LEU A 22 1.98 3.78 4.17
CA LEU A 22 1.05 2.67 4.25
C LEU A 22 1.74 1.38 3.87
N ILE A 23 1.53 0.35 4.68
CA ILE A 23 2.01 -1.00 4.39
C ILE A 23 0.81 -1.82 3.95
N VAL A 24 0.87 -2.32 2.71
CA VAL A 24 -0.23 -3.04 2.10
C VAL A 24 0.28 -4.40 1.65
N PRO A 25 -0.05 -5.48 2.35
CA PRO A 25 0.44 -6.80 1.96
C PRO A 25 -0.16 -7.26 0.64
N GLU A 26 0.54 -8.18 0.01
CA GLU A 26 0.09 -8.83 -1.23
C GLU A 26 -0.06 -7.87 -2.40
N THR A 27 0.78 -6.83 -2.45
CA THR A 27 0.83 -5.90 -3.57
C THR A 27 2.23 -5.83 -4.15
N ASP A 28 2.35 -5.22 -5.32
CA ASP A 28 3.61 -5.08 -6.02
C ASP A 28 3.81 -3.63 -6.44
N VAL A 29 5.06 -3.28 -6.74
CA VAL A 29 5.40 -1.94 -7.19
C VAL A 29 4.65 -1.60 -8.47
N GLY A 30 4.09 -0.40 -8.52
CA GLY A 30 3.33 0.06 -9.67
C GLY A 30 1.89 -0.39 -9.68
N GLU A 31 1.51 -1.25 -8.76
CA GLU A 31 0.14 -1.72 -8.68
C GLU A 31 -0.76 -0.61 -8.14
N ARG A 32 -1.96 -0.52 -8.70
CA ARG A 32 -2.92 0.46 -8.24
C ARG A 32 -4.07 -0.27 -7.55
N VAL A 33 -4.34 0.12 -6.31
CA VAL A 33 -5.30 -0.59 -5.48
C VAL A 33 -6.10 0.38 -4.62
N SER A 34 -7.30 -0.02 -4.26
CA SER A 34 -8.04 0.61 -3.19
C SER A 34 -7.80 -0.18 -1.92
N VAL A 35 -7.55 0.53 -0.83
CA VAL A 35 -7.18 -0.12 0.42
C VAL A 35 -8.04 0.40 1.54
N ARG A 36 -8.13 -0.39 2.60
CA ARG A 36 -8.77 0.01 3.84
C ARG A 36 -7.74 -0.06 4.95
N ILE A 37 -7.63 1.02 5.72
CA ILE A 37 -6.69 1.07 6.83
C ILE A 37 -7.23 0.21 7.96
N THR A 38 -6.41 -0.72 8.42
CA THR A 38 -6.79 -1.65 9.47
C THR A 38 -6.16 -1.28 10.81
N GLU A 39 -5.00 -0.61 10.79
CA GLU A 39 -4.33 -0.20 12.01
C GLU A 39 -3.41 0.96 11.70
N THR A 40 -3.26 1.87 12.66
CA THR A 40 -2.33 2.99 12.52
C THR A 40 -1.35 3.00 13.68
N ARG A 41 -0.13 3.41 13.40
CA ARG A 41 0.92 3.63 14.36
C ARG A 41 1.55 4.98 14.08
N ASP A 42 2.61 5.35 14.79
CA ASP A 42 3.16 6.71 14.77
C ASP A 42 3.28 7.33 13.37
N ASN A 43 4.07 6.72 12.51
CA ASN A 43 4.27 7.23 11.15
C ASN A 43 3.95 6.17 10.11
N VAL A 44 3.22 5.14 10.48
CA VAL A 44 2.93 4.03 9.59
C VAL A 44 1.50 3.56 9.83
N ALA A 45 0.86 3.12 8.77
CA ALA A 45 -0.45 2.49 8.85
C ALA A 45 -0.41 1.18 8.10
N PHE A 46 -1.21 0.24 8.57
CA PHE A 46 -1.39 -1.04 7.89
C PHE A 46 -2.73 -1.02 7.19
N ALA A 47 -2.76 -1.54 5.98
CA ALA A 47 -3.97 -1.53 5.19
C ALA A 47 -4.12 -2.85 4.46
N GLU A 48 -5.35 -3.14 4.06
CA GLU A 48 -5.63 -4.32 3.26
C GLU A 48 -6.22 -3.89 1.93
N VAL A 49 -5.96 -4.69 0.89
CA VAL A 49 -6.50 -4.42 -0.43
C VAL A 49 -7.97 -4.81 -0.44
N VAL A 50 -8.82 -3.86 -0.85
CA VAL A 50 -10.24 -4.13 -1.03
C VAL A 50 -10.61 -4.20 -2.51
N LYS A 51 -9.77 -3.64 -3.39
CA LYS A 51 -10.02 -3.70 -4.83
C LYS A 51 -8.71 -3.48 -5.57
N ARG A 52 -8.51 -4.23 -6.64
CA ARG A 52 -7.36 -4.07 -7.52
C ARG A 52 -7.83 -3.53 -8.86
N TYR A 53 -7.04 -2.63 -9.42
CA TYR A 53 -7.32 -2.08 -10.74
C TYR A 53 -6.34 -2.69 -11.72
N ASP A 54 -6.88 -3.35 -12.73
CA ASP A 54 -6.07 -4.04 -13.72
C ASP A 54 -5.47 -3.03 -14.68
N PRO A 55 -4.14 -2.96 -14.78
CA PRO A 55 -3.53 -1.94 -15.61
C PRO A 55 -3.59 -2.23 -17.10
N GLY A 56 -4.00 -3.37 -17.51
CA GLY A 56 -3.90 -3.77 -18.89
C GLY A 56 -5.15 -3.57 -19.74
N TYR A 57 -6.22 -3.14 -19.16
CA TYR A 57 -7.49 -3.07 -19.91
C TYR A 57 -8.33 -1.94 -19.50
#